data_2ddff45162f68b98c79f9d598dbb9131
#
_entry.id   2ddff45162f68b98c79f9d598dbb9131
#
_cell.length_a   1.000
_cell.length_b   1.000
_cell.length_c   1.000
_cell.angle_alpha   90.00
_cell.angle_beta   90.00
_cell.angle_gamma   90.00
#
_symmetry.space_group_name_H-M   'P 1'
#
loop_
_entity.id
_entity.type
_entity.pdbx_description
1 polymer ?
#
loop_
_entity_poly.entity_id
_entity_poly.type
_entity_poly.pdbx_seq_one_letter_code
_entity_poly.pdbx_strand_id
1 'polypeptide(L)'
;MRIKIFLIIALLLTSAVAWAQNSNFNNLTAEEVKKRIEQPEKVLLVDARTAKEYKKAHIPTAINIPPAQIKSVPNHLPQDKAMPIIFYCRGYS
;
A
#
# COMPACT_ATOMS: atom_id res chain seq x y z
N MET A 1 -44.82 -19.92 -1.28
CA MET A 1 -43.95 -19.93 -0.10
C MET A 1 -42.59 -20.57 -0.33
N ARG A 2 -42.52 -21.67 -1.06
CA ARG A 2 -41.22 -22.34 -1.31
C ARG A 2 -40.29 -21.57 -2.23
N ILE A 3 -40.81 -20.76 -3.11
CA ILE A 3 -40.05 -19.96 -4.09
C ILE A 3 -39.24 -18.87 -3.42
N LYS A 4 -39.71 -18.32 -2.30
CA LYS A 4 -39.03 -17.23 -1.59
C LYS A 4 -37.72 -17.68 -0.94
N ILE A 5 -37.56 -18.93 -0.60
CA ILE A 5 -36.36 -19.47 0.02
C ILE A 5 -35.24 -19.57 -0.99
N PHE A 6 -35.52 -19.91 -2.24
CA PHE A 6 -34.52 -20.01 -3.29
C PHE A 6 -33.95 -18.64 -3.70
N LEU A 7 -34.73 -17.60 -3.63
CA LEU A 7 -34.28 -16.24 -3.95
C LEU A 7 -33.27 -15.72 -2.93
N ILE A 8 -33.44 -16.06 -1.66
CA ILE A 8 -32.52 -15.65 -0.60
C ILE A 8 -31.16 -16.32 -0.76
N ILE A 9 -31.11 -17.59 -1.15
CA ILE A 9 -29.88 -18.33 -1.37
C ILE A 9 -29.11 -17.78 -2.57
N ALA A 10 -29.77 -17.38 -3.62
CA ALA A 10 -29.15 -16.77 -4.79
C ALA A 10 -28.47 -15.43 -4.46
N LEU A 11 -29.05 -14.64 -3.59
CA LEU A 11 -28.49 -13.35 -3.16
C LEU A 11 -27.22 -13.55 -2.32
N LEU A 12 -27.14 -14.56 -1.51
CA LEU A 12 -25.96 -14.86 -0.70
C LEU A 12 -24.76 -15.31 -1.54
N LEU A 13 -25.01 -15.98 -2.65
CA LEU A 13 -23.95 -16.42 -3.56
C LEU A 13 -23.34 -15.29 -4.36
N THR A 14 -24.11 -14.24 -4.68
CA THR A 14 -23.58 -13.10 -5.44
C THR A 14 -22.72 -12.17 -4.61
N SER A 15 -22.88 -12.11 -3.30
CA SER A 15 -22.08 -11.23 -2.45
C SER A 15 -20.67 -11.77 -2.17
N ALA A 16 -20.42 -13.06 -2.35
CA ALA A 16 -19.12 -13.68 -2.07
C ALA A 16 -18.08 -13.41 -3.16
N VAL A 17 -18.49 -13.06 -4.38
CA VAL A 17 -17.58 -12.86 -5.52
C VAL A 17 -16.90 -11.49 -5.50
N ALA A 18 -17.48 -10.50 -4.82
CA ALA A 18 -16.95 -9.14 -4.80
C ALA A 18 -15.67 -8.98 -3.97
N TRP A 19 -15.29 -9.95 -3.18
CA TRP A 19 -14.14 -9.86 -2.28
C TRP A 19 -12.80 -10.26 -2.91
N ALA A 20 -12.81 -10.92 -4.06
CA ALA A 20 -11.60 -11.51 -4.64
C ALA A 20 -10.82 -10.56 -5.55
N GLN A 21 -11.26 -9.30 -5.74
CA GLN A 21 -10.75 -8.47 -6.83
C GLN A 21 -10.02 -7.19 -6.38
N ASN A 22 -9.72 -7.00 -5.10
CA ASN A 22 -9.19 -5.72 -4.62
C ASN A 22 -7.77 -5.79 -4.09
N SER A 23 -6.82 -6.31 -4.88
CA SER A 23 -5.41 -6.29 -4.49
C SER A 23 -4.53 -5.54 -5.50
N ASN A 24 -5.05 -4.49 -6.13
CA ASN A 24 -4.28 -3.72 -7.09
C ASN A 24 -3.58 -2.55 -6.42
N PHE A 25 -2.24 -2.57 -6.45
CA PHE A 25 -1.43 -1.44 -6.08
C PHE A 25 -1.31 -0.50 -7.29
N ASN A 26 -1.48 0.78 -7.05
CA ASN A 26 -1.31 1.78 -8.09
C ASN A 26 0.17 2.17 -8.19
N ASN A 27 0.68 2.21 -9.41
CA ASN A 27 2.00 2.75 -9.67
C ASN A 27 1.90 4.26 -9.85
N LEU A 28 2.76 4.99 -9.15
CA LEU A 28 2.80 6.45 -9.24
C LEU A 28 4.03 6.88 -10.03
N THR A 29 3.88 7.96 -10.80
CA THR A 29 5.01 8.61 -11.45
C THR A 29 5.82 9.40 -10.43
N ALA A 30 7.07 9.74 -10.77
CA ALA A 30 7.91 10.58 -9.92
C ALA A 30 7.26 11.93 -9.65
N GLU A 31 6.57 12.51 -10.62
CA GLU A 31 5.88 13.79 -10.47
C GLU A 31 4.71 13.69 -9.49
N GLU A 32 3.96 12.60 -9.54
CA GLU A 32 2.86 12.36 -8.62
C GLU A 32 3.37 12.20 -7.19
N VAL A 33 4.47 11.47 -7.00
CA VAL A 33 5.12 11.33 -5.70
C VAL A 33 5.58 12.67 -5.18
N LYS A 34 6.23 13.47 -6.04
CA LYS A 34 6.71 14.80 -5.66
C LYS A 34 5.59 15.69 -5.13
N LYS A 35 4.44 15.67 -5.78
CA LYS A 35 3.28 16.43 -5.32
C LYS A 35 2.76 15.95 -3.95
N ARG A 36 2.74 14.65 -3.74
CA ARG A 36 2.21 14.08 -2.49
C ARG A 36 3.11 14.36 -1.30
N ILE A 37 4.43 14.36 -1.48
CA ILE A 37 5.37 14.62 -0.40
C ILE A 37 5.47 16.10 -0.04
N GLU A 38 4.87 16.99 -0.81
CA GLU A 38 4.73 18.40 -0.41
C GLU A 38 3.87 18.54 0.86
N GLN A 39 3.07 17.53 1.16
CA GLN A 39 2.31 17.44 2.41
C GLN A 39 2.71 16.17 3.17
N PRO A 40 3.88 16.18 3.81
CA PRO A 40 4.43 14.97 4.43
C PRO A 40 3.60 14.42 5.58
N GLU A 41 2.74 15.23 6.18
CA GLU A 41 1.82 14.79 7.22
C GLU A 41 0.66 13.94 6.69
N LYS A 42 0.46 13.90 5.37
CA LYS A 42 -0.64 13.17 4.73
C LYS A 42 -0.23 11.91 4.00
N VAL A 43 1.08 11.61 3.97
CA VAL A 43 1.59 10.43 3.28
C VAL A 43 2.88 9.97 3.93
N LEU A 44 3.05 8.66 4.04
CA LEU A 44 4.32 8.08 4.46
C LEU A 44 5.06 7.58 3.23
N LEU A 45 6.30 8.04 3.06
CA LEU A 45 7.17 7.59 1.98
C LEU A 45 8.19 6.60 2.53
N VAL A 46 8.28 5.41 1.95
CA VAL A 46 9.16 4.35 2.41
C VAL A 46 10.16 4.00 1.32
N ASP A 47 11.44 4.14 1.64
CA ASP A 47 12.54 3.68 0.81
C ASP A 47 12.81 2.21 1.14
N ALA A 48 12.55 1.33 0.18
CA ALA A 48 12.72 -0.11 0.35
C ALA A 48 14.08 -0.60 -0.13
N ARG A 49 15.03 0.31 -0.37
CA ARG A 49 16.40 -0.04 -0.74
C ARG A 49 17.22 -0.38 0.50
N THR A 50 18.47 -0.79 0.28
CA THR A 50 19.38 -1.08 1.39
C THR A 50 19.64 0.17 2.24
N ALA A 51 20.02 -0.04 3.50
CA ALA A 51 20.37 1.05 4.39
C ALA A 51 21.55 1.88 3.86
N LYS A 52 22.49 1.24 3.19
CA LYS A 52 23.65 1.90 2.58
C LYS A 52 23.22 2.87 1.48
N GLU A 53 22.30 2.44 0.62
CA GLU A 53 21.80 3.28 -0.46
C GLU A 53 20.98 4.46 0.10
N TYR A 54 20.16 4.20 1.10
CA TYR A 54 19.38 5.24 1.77
C TYR A 54 20.27 6.31 2.38
N LYS A 55 21.33 5.91 3.07
CA LYS A 55 22.26 6.85 3.68
C LYS A 55 23.01 7.68 2.65
N LYS A 56 23.29 7.11 1.49
CA LYS A 56 23.99 7.82 0.41
C LYS A 56 23.11 8.94 -0.17
N ALA A 57 21.87 8.63 -0.47
CA ALA A 57 20.89 9.61 -0.96
C ALA A 57 19.48 8.98 -0.88
N HIS A 58 18.50 9.76 -0.49
CA HIS A 58 17.11 9.34 -0.49
C HIS A 58 16.18 10.54 -0.68
N ILE A 59 14.95 10.26 -1.04
CA ILE A 59 13.95 11.31 -1.21
C ILE A 59 13.65 11.94 0.16
N PRO A 60 13.59 13.27 0.26
CA PRO A 60 13.26 13.94 1.51
C PRO A 60 11.98 13.39 2.13
N THR A 61 11.94 13.29 3.44
CA THR A 61 10.86 12.74 4.26
C THR A 61 10.75 11.22 4.26
N ALA A 62 11.44 10.50 3.38
CA ALA A 62 11.36 9.04 3.33
C ALA A 62 12.00 8.40 4.57
N ILE A 63 11.35 7.37 5.07
CA ILE A 63 11.96 6.44 6.03
C ILE A 63 12.52 5.24 5.29
N ASN A 64 13.46 4.53 5.89
CA ASN A 64 14.06 3.35 5.28
C ASN A 64 13.56 2.07 5.96
N ILE A 65 13.01 1.18 5.16
CA ILE A 65 12.70 -0.20 5.58
C ILE A 65 13.41 -1.11 4.59
N PRO A 66 14.67 -1.50 4.85
CA PRO A 66 15.44 -2.30 3.91
C PRO A 66 14.90 -3.73 3.80
N PRO A 67 15.26 -4.47 2.74
CA PRO A 67 14.77 -5.84 2.53
C PRO A 67 14.99 -6.78 3.70
N ALA A 68 16.07 -6.60 4.45
CA ALA A 68 16.35 -7.42 5.63
C ALA A 68 15.31 -7.26 6.75
N GLN A 69 14.53 -6.18 6.73
CA GLN A 69 13.53 -5.88 7.75
C GLN A 69 12.09 -6.08 7.27
N ILE A 70 11.91 -6.76 6.15
CA ILE A 70 10.59 -6.89 5.55
C ILE A 70 9.58 -7.60 6.46
N LYS A 71 10.04 -8.52 7.30
CA LYS A 71 9.17 -9.22 8.25
C LYS A 71 8.71 -8.34 9.40
N SER A 72 9.43 -7.27 9.68
CA SER A 72 9.10 -6.32 10.74
C SER A 72 8.44 -5.05 10.22
N VAL A 73 8.05 -5.02 8.95
CA VAL A 73 7.41 -3.84 8.33
C VAL A 73 6.25 -3.30 9.17
N PRO A 74 5.33 -4.11 9.71
CA PRO A 74 4.23 -3.57 10.50
C PRO A 74 4.68 -2.76 11.72
N ASN A 75 5.87 -3.04 12.27
CA ASN A 75 6.40 -2.30 13.42
C ASN A 75 6.92 -0.92 13.05
N HIS A 76 7.17 -0.67 11.76
CA HIS A 76 7.70 0.59 11.25
C HIS A 76 6.63 1.49 10.66
N LEU A 77 5.42 0.98 10.49
CA LEU A 77 4.32 1.71 9.87
C LEU A 77 3.46 2.39 10.92
N PRO A 78 2.82 3.53 10.58
CA PRO A 78 1.87 4.16 11.49
C PRO A 78 0.67 3.26 11.73
N GLN A 79 0.08 3.38 12.91
CA GLN A 79 -1.12 2.62 13.24
C GLN A 79 -2.37 3.17 12.56
N ASP A 80 -2.31 4.36 12.04
CA ASP A 80 -3.40 4.93 11.25
C ASP A 80 -3.47 4.24 9.89
N LYS A 81 -4.42 3.34 9.74
CA LYS A 81 -4.61 2.57 8.52
C LYS A 81 -5.16 3.40 7.36
N ALA A 82 -5.61 4.60 7.62
CA ALA A 82 -6.05 5.53 6.58
C ALA A 82 -4.90 6.31 5.96
N MET A 83 -3.70 6.28 6.56
CA MET A 83 -2.53 6.97 6.03
C MET A 83 -2.04 6.28 4.76
N PRO A 84 -2.04 6.97 3.61
CA PRO A 84 -1.45 6.42 2.40
C PRO A 84 0.05 6.17 2.56
N ILE A 85 0.53 5.06 2.04
CA ILE A 85 1.94 4.68 2.09
C ILE A 85 2.44 4.50 0.67
N ILE A 86 3.56 5.14 0.36
CA ILE A 86 4.23 5.01 -0.93
C ILE A 86 5.56 4.31 -0.71
N PHE A 87 5.76 3.19 -1.38
CA PHE A 87 7.04 2.48 -1.38
C PHE A 87 7.79 2.78 -2.66
N TYR A 88 9.11 2.99 -2.56
CA TYR A 88 9.95 3.11 -3.74
C TYR A 88 11.24 2.31 -3.57
N CYS A 89 11.82 1.93 -4.68
CA CYS A 89 13.12 1.26 -4.74
C CYS A 89 13.90 1.79 -5.96
N ARG A 90 14.81 1.00 -6.52
CA ARG A 90 15.67 1.43 -7.64
C ARG A 90 14.92 1.64 -8.95
N GLY A 91 13.67 1.22 -9.04
CA GLY A 91 12.89 1.25 -10.26
C GLY A 91 12.83 -0.13 -10.93
N TYR A 92 12.26 -0.14 -12.11
CA TYR A 92 12.17 -1.37 -12.89
C TYR A 92 13.52 -1.60 -13.58
N SER A 93 14.13 -2.73 -13.30
CA SER A 93 15.38 -3.14 -13.96
C SER A 93 15.18 -4.41 -14.76
#